data_d1e6bbd2d3bc1dd7e927000c1fa15b42
#
_entry.id   d1e6bbd2d3bc1dd7e927000c1fa15b42
#
_cell.length_a   1.000
_cell.length_b   1.000
_cell.length_c   1.000
_cell.angle_alpha   90.00
_cell.angle_beta   90.00
_cell.angle_gamma   90.00
#
_symmetry.space_group_name_H-M   'P 1'
#
loop_
_entity.id
_entity.type
_entity.pdbx_description
1 polymer ?
#
loop_
_entity_poly.entity_id
_entity_poly.type
_entity_poly.pdbx_seq_one_letter_code
_entity_poly.pdbx_strand_id
1 'polypeptide(L)'
;MKKIILTLVAIATILGLSAQTTEAEKSLTTQSKDTLDGWKTGGIVSLNLTQVGLTNWQSGGENSLSVNGLLSLFANLKKGNSTWDNSLDLGYGILQQGDDEVRKTDDKIDFTSKYGQKAFKNWYYAGLVNFKSQMTPGYDYPNDSTRNRLSDFLAPGYLLGAIGLDYKPHEVFNLFISPITTKMTIVNDQTLADAGAFGVDPAEYDDALILVSSGKKIRVEYGGYLRALLKKDIMKNINLQSKLELFSNYEDASHVDVNWEVLIAMKVNKYISATVSTQLIYDHDIDILDSDGRVGPRTQFKEVIGVGVSYKF
;
A
#
# COMPACT_ATOMS: atom_id res chain seq x y z
N MET A 1 4.84 -27.97 -23.80
CA MET A 1 5.37 -26.68 -24.32
C MET A 1 4.47 -26.02 -25.35
N LYS A 2 4.06 -26.66 -26.48
CA LYS A 2 3.16 -26.03 -27.46
C LYS A 2 1.80 -25.57 -26.92
N LYS A 3 1.19 -26.28 -25.94
CA LYS A 3 -0.11 -25.91 -25.36
C LYS A 3 -0.04 -24.69 -24.41
N ILE A 4 1.07 -24.50 -23.72
CA ILE A 4 1.26 -23.33 -22.81
C ILE A 4 1.51 -22.06 -23.63
N ILE A 5 2.27 -22.17 -24.73
CA ILE A 5 2.50 -21.05 -25.65
C ILE A 5 1.19 -20.61 -26.32
N LEU A 6 0.31 -21.58 -26.69
CA LEU A 6 -1.00 -21.25 -27.28
C LEU A 6 -1.93 -20.55 -26.25
N THR A 7 -1.86 -20.91 -24.98
CA THR A 7 -2.67 -20.28 -23.92
C THR A 7 -2.19 -18.84 -23.64
N LEU A 8 -0.88 -18.61 -23.62
CA LEU A 8 -0.30 -17.26 -23.51
C LEU A 8 -0.61 -16.36 -24.70
N VAL A 9 -0.62 -16.92 -25.93
CA VAL A 9 -1.03 -16.20 -27.14
C VAL A 9 -2.55 -15.93 -27.13
N ALA A 10 -3.37 -16.84 -26.62
CA ALA A 10 -4.82 -16.64 -26.50
C ALA A 10 -5.18 -15.56 -25.44
N ILE A 11 -4.43 -15.49 -24.34
CA ILE A 11 -4.58 -14.41 -23.35
C ILE A 11 -4.15 -13.06 -23.96
N ALA A 12 -3.09 -13.04 -24.75
CA ALA A 12 -2.64 -11.83 -25.46
C ALA A 12 -3.62 -11.35 -26.54
N THR A 13 -4.41 -12.25 -27.13
CA THR A 13 -5.41 -11.89 -28.17
C THR A 13 -6.75 -11.41 -27.60
N ILE A 14 -7.09 -11.75 -26.35
CA ILE A 14 -8.29 -11.25 -25.65
C ILE A 14 -8.07 -9.81 -25.14
N LEU A 15 -6.81 -9.38 -24.93
CA LEU A 15 -6.43 -8.05 -24.46
C LEU A 15 -6.06 -7.10 -25.62
N GLY A 16 -6.82 -7.08 -26.69
CA GLY A 16 -6.71 -6.10 -27.78
C GLY A 16 -7.06 -4.66 -27.34
N LEU A 17 -6.74 -4.30 -26.09
CA LEU A 17 -7.03 -3.04 -25.47
C LEU A 17 -5.73 -2.25 -25.24
N SER A 18 -5.73 -1.03 -25.73
CA SER A 18 -4.56 -0.14 -25.73
C SER A 18 -4.10 0.17 -24.31
N ALA A 19 -3.00 -0.43 -23.87
CA ALA A 19 -2.40 -0.10 -22.58
C ALA A 19 -1.79 1.31 -22.64
N GLN A 20 -2.49 2.27 -22.03
CA GLN A 20 -2.03 3.65 -21.84
C GLN A 20 -1.67 3.88 -20.37
N THR A 21 -0.64 3.19 -19.89
CA THR A 21 -0.23 3.20 -18.47
C THR A 21 0.13 4.58 -17.94
N THR A 22 0.86 5.37 -18.72
CA THR A 22 1.38 6.68 -18.26
C THR A 22 0.29 7.74 -18.08
N GLU A 23 -0.76 7.73 -18.90
CA GLU A 23 -1.90 8.64 -18.71
C GLU A 23 -2.82 8.20 -17.58
N ALA A 24 -2.84 6.93 -17.24
CA ALA A 24 -3.68 6.39 -16.19
C ALA A 24 -3.13 6.69 -14.80
N GLU A 25 -1.85 6.50 -14.59
CA GLU A 25 -1.19 6.95 -13.38
C GLU A 25 -1.30 8.46 -13.24
N LYS A 26 -1.19 9.22 -14.33
CA LYS A 26 -1.51 10.65 -14.31
C LYS A 26 -2.95 10.91 -13.85
N SER A 27 -3.94 10.19 -14.33
CA SER A 27 -5.33 10.46 -13.99
C SER A 27 -5.72 9.97 -12.60
N LEU A 28 -5.16 8.86 -12.11
CA LEU A 28 -5.32 8.42 -10.72
C LEU A 28 -4.77 9.44 -9.73
N THR A 29 -3.85 10.22 -10.17
CA THR A 29 -3.07 11.12 -9.35
C THR A 29 -3.29 12.60 -9.66
N THR A 30 -3.90 12.94 -10.78
CA THR A 30 -4.23 14.32 -11.12
C THR A 30 -5.40 14.77 -10.25
N GLN A 31 -5.11 15.59 -9.27
CA GLN A 31 -6.16 16.33 -8.58
C GLN A 31 -6.88 17.19 -9.61
N SER A 32 -8.20 17.17 -9.59
CA SER A 32 -9.00 17.88 -10.57
C SER A 32 -8.71 19.41 -10.50
N LYS A 33 -7.79 19.86 -11.30
CA LYS A 33 -7.65 21.28 -11.63
C LYS A 33 -8.53 21.65 -12.82
N ASP A 34 -9.30 20.70 -13.35
CA ASP A 34 -10.25 20.98 -14.41
C ASP A 34 -11.27 21.99 -13.93
N THR A 35 -11.40 23.02 -14.75
CA THR A 35 -12.41 24.08 -14.57
C THR A 35 -13.86 23.58 -14.65
N LEU A 36 -14.05 22.34 -15.09
CA LEU A 36 -15.39 21.74 -15.26
C LEU A 36 -15.81 21.02 -13.99
N ASP A 37 -16.99 21.36 -13.51
CA ASP A 37 -17.66 20.65 -12.42
C ASP A 37 -18.09 19.25 -12.88
N GLY A 38 -18.06 18.27 -11.98
CA GLY A 38 -18.52 16.92 -12.22
C GLY A 38 -17.63 15.85 -11.62
N TRP A 39 -18.01 14.60 -11.87
CA TRP A 39 -17.23 13.43 -11.48
C TRP A 39 -16.19 13.05 -12.53
N LYS A 40 -15.01 12.71 -12.05
CA LYS A 40 -13.97 12.00 -12.82
C LYS A 40 -13.70 10.68 -12.18
N THR A 41 -13.87 9.61 -12.92
CA THR A 41 -13.60 8.24 -12.46
C THR A 41 -12.63 7.57 -13.40
N GLY A 42 -11.90 6.59 -12.90
CA GLY A 42 -11.02 5.77 -13.70
C GLY A 42 -10.24 4.79 -12.84
N GLY A 43 -9.42 4.00 -13.49
CA GLY A 43 -8.63 3.01 -12.79
C GLY A 43 -7.54 2.39 -13.65
N ILE A 44 -6.69 1.62 -12.96
CA ILE A 44 -5.67 0.77 -13.55
C ILE A 44 -5.80 -0.62 -12.97
N VAL A 45 -5.68 -1.63 -13.81
CA VAL A 45 -5.34 -2.98 -13.42
C VAL A 45 -3.99 -3.35 -14.02
N SER A 46 -3.08 -3.91 -13.23
CA SER A 46 -1.82 -4.46 -13.72
C SER A 46 -1.58 -5.86 -13.20
N LEU A 47 -0.92 -6.68 -14.01
CA LEU A 47 -0.51 -8.03 -13.68
C LEU A 47 0.94 -8.21 -14.09
N ASN A 48 1.79 -8.52 -13.13
CA ASN A 48 3.19 -8.85 -13.32
C ASN A 48 3.39 -10.33 -13.08
N LEU A 49 4.12 -10.99 -13.97
CA LEU A 49 4.43 -12.42 -13.91
C LEU A 49 5.94 -12.59 -14.08
N THR A 50 6.55 -13.32 -13.15
CA THR A 50 7.95 -13.72 -13.25
C THR A 50 8.03 -15.22 -13.10
N GLN A 51 8.71 -15.89 -14.04
CA GLN A 51 8.90 -17.34 -14.02
C GLN A 51 10.37 -17.69 -14.25
N VAL A 52 10.87 -18.59 -13.42
CA VAL A 52 12.15 -19.31 -13.65
C VAL A 52 11.83 -20.76 -13.91
N GLY A 53 12.22 -21.28 -15.08
CA GLY A 53 12.05 -22.68 -15.46
C GLY A 53 13.39 -23.32 -15.75
N LEU A 54 13.75 -24.34 -14.98
CA LEU A 54 15.01 -25.08 -15.09
C LEU A 54 14.73 -26.51 -15.53
N THR A 55 15.44 -26.97 -16.56
CA THR A 55 15.35 -28.35 -17.05
C THR A 55 16.78 -28.85 -17.30
N ASN A 56 17.19 -29.88 -16.56
CA ASN A 56 18.56 -30.45 -16.63
C ASN A 56 19.65 -29.39 -16.36
N TRP A 57 19.38 -28.43 -15.49
CA TRP A 57 20.27 -27.33 -15.14
C TRP A 57 21.24 -27.75 -14.05
N GLN A 58 22.55 -27.83 -14.34
CA GLN A 58 23.58 -28.37 -13.42
C GLN A 58 24.09 -27.35 -12.39
N SER A 59 23.87 -26.05 -12.64
CA SER A 59 24.43 -25.01 -11.76
C SER A 59 23.60 -24.74 -10.49
N GLY A 60 22.61 -25.58 -10.18
CA GLY A 60 21.70 -25.39 -9.05
C GLY A 60 20.61 -24.36 -9.31
N GLY A 61 19.71 -24.18 -8.35
CA GLY A 61 18.54 -23.32 -8.45
C GLY A 61 17.24 -24.13 -8.48
N GLU A 62 16.12 -23.43 -8.36
CA GLU A 62 14.76 -24.01 -8.33
C GLU A 62 13.84 -23.33 -9.32
N ASN A 63 12.84 -24.07 -9.78
CA ASN A 63 11.75 -23.48 -10.55
C ASN A 63 11.01 -22.47 -9.66
N SER A 64 10.60 -21.35 -10.19
CA SER A 64 9.77 -20.42 -9.45
C SER A 64 8.73 -19.72 -10.32
N LEU A 65 7.60 -19.39 -9.71
CA LEU A 65 6.54 -18.61 -10.34
C LEU A 65 6.08 -17.53 -9.34
N SER A 66 6.21 -16.26 -9.73
CA SER A 66 5.69 -15.13 -8.97
C SER A 66 4.64 -14.40 -9.80
N VAL A 67 3.50 -14.11 -9.16
CA VAL A 67 2.39 -13.35 -9.76
C VAL A 67 2.02 -12.22 -8.82
N ASN A 68 2.02 -10.97 -9.33
CA ASN A 68 1.60 -9.79 -8.58
C ASN A 68 0.53 -9.04 -9.35
N GLY A 69 -0.62 -8.81 -8.72
CA GLY A 69 -1.74 -8.03 -9.23
C GLY A 69 -1.90 -6.72 -8.47
N LEU A 70 -2.20 -5.65 -9.19
CA LEU A 70 -2.57 -4.35 -8.63
C LEU A 70 -3.86 -3.86 -9.30
N LEU A 71 -4.81 -3.40 -8.49
CA LEU A 71 -5.98 -2.64 -8.92
C LEU A 71 -5.98 -1.30 -8.20
N SER A 72 -6.02 -0.21 -8.95
CA SER A 72 -6.09 1.14 -8.42
C SER A 72 -7.27 1.86 -9.06
N LEU A 73 -8.20 2.37 -8.23
CA LEU A 73 -9.42 3.05 -8.65
C LEU A 73 -9.46 4.45 -8.06
N PHE A 74 -10.09 5.37 -8.79
CA PHE A 74 -10.40 6.70 -8.26
C PHE A 74 -11.77 7.19 -8.69
N ALA A 75 -12.36 8.04 -7.85
CA ALA A 75 -13.56 8.79 -8.14
C ALA A 75 -13.46 10.17 -7.48
N ASN A 76 -13.24 11.20 -8.29
CA ASN A 76 -13.02 12.57 -7.84
C ASN A 76 -14.16 13.46 -8.33
N LEU A 77 -14.78 14.19 -7.41
CA LEU A 77 -15.81 15.18 -7.69
C LEU A 77 -15.24 16.58 -7.53
N LYS A 78 -15.52 17.46 -8.48
CA LYS A 78 -15.42 18.90 -8.32
C LYS A 78 -16.79 19.52 -8.48
N LYS A 79 -17.16 20.40 -7.55
CA LYS A 79 -18.41 21.16 -7.61
C LYS A 79 -18.18 22.56 -7.04
N GLY A 80 -17.98 23.53 -7.93
CA GLY A 80 -17.66 24.91 -7.54
C GLY A 80 -16.40 25.00 -6.67
N ASN A 81 -16.61 25.38 -5.41
CA ASN A 81 -15.53 25.51 -4.41
C ASN A 81 -15.24 24.21 -3.62
N SER A 82 -15.95 23.13 -3.89
CA SER A 82 -15.80 21.86 -3.17
C SER A 82 -15.09 20.83 -4.04
N THR A 83 -14.28 19.99 -3.41
CA THR A 83 -13.66 18.81 -4.02
C THR A 83 -13.90 17.59 -3.15
N TRP A 84 -14.11 16.43 -3.76
CA TRP A 84 -14.19 15.15 -3.04
C TRP A 84 -13.40 14.11 -3.80
N ASP A 85 -12.22 13.79 -3.26
CA ASP A 85 -11.25 12.89 -3.88
C ASP A 85 -11.29 11.53 -3.17
N ASN A 86 -11.54 10.47 -3.93
CA ASN A 86 -11.59 9.10 -3.42
C ASN A 86 -10.60 8.23 -4.21
N SER A 87 -9.91 7.33 -3.51
CA SER A 87 -9.05 6.32 -4.12
C SER A 87 -9.15 4.99 -3.38
N LEU A 88 -9.03 3.89 -4.13
CA LEU A 88 -8.93 2.53 -3.62
C LEU A 88 -7.79 1.82 -4.34
N ASP A 89 -6.79 1.41 -3.59
CA ASP A 89 -5.67 0.62 -4.06
C ASP A 89 -5.73 -0.79 -3.44
N LEU A 90 -5.76 -1.81 -4.30
CA LEU A 90 -5.68 -3.22 -3.92
C LEU A 90 -4.44 -3.83 -4.55
N GLY A 91 -3.65 -4.53 -3.77
CA GLY A 91 -2.48 -5.28 -4.24
C GLY A 91 -2.50 -6.70 -3.70
N TYR A 92 -2.14 -7.68 -4.53
CA TYR A 92 -2.00 -9.07 -4.09
C TYR A 92 -0.88 -9.77 -4.85
N GLY A 93 0.00 -10.43 -4.12
CA GLY A 93 1.13 -11.14 -4.70
C GLY A 93 1.32 -12.51 -4.08
N ILE A 94 1.72 -13.46 -4.92
CA ILE A 94 2.06 -14.83 -4.53
C ILE A 94 3.35 -15.27 -5.21
N LEU A 95 4.05 -16.18 -4.54
CA LEU A 95 5.25 -16.85 -5.01
C LEU A 95 5.14 -18.34 -4.72
N GLN A 96 5.48 -19.17 -5.70
CA GLN A 96 5.78 -20.59 -5.53
C GLN A 96 7.23 -20.81 -5.96
N GLN A 97 8.01 -21.50 -5.12
CA GLN A 97 9.40 -21.85 -5.39
C GLN A 97 9.59 -23.35 -5.15
N GLY A 98 10.13 -24.06 -6.14
CA GLY A 98 10.28 -25.51 -6.10
C GLY A 98 8.93 -26.21 -5.85
N ASP A 99 8.94 -27.12 -4.88
CA ASP A 99 7.79 -27.87 -4.38
C ASP A 99 7.18 -27.23 -3.10
N ASP A 100 7.67 -26.03 -2.71
CA ASP A 100 7.15 -25.29 -1.55
C ASP A 100 5.68 -24.91 -1.72
N GLU A 101 4.99 -24.71 -0.59
CA GLU A 101 3.66 -24.10 -0.58
C GLU A 101 3.68 -22.70 -1.19
N VAL A 102 2.58 -22.31 -1.82
CA VAL A 102 2.41 -20.95 -2.32
C VAL A 102 2.45 -19.96 -1.16
N ARG A 103 3.40 -19.02 -1.21
CA ARG A 103 3.62 -17.98 -0.18
C ARG A 103 3.10 -16.63 -0.67
N LYS A 104 2.50 -15.89 0.23
CA LYS A 104 2.08 -14.51 -0.03
C LYS A 104 3.30 -13.58 -0.05
N THR A 105 3.41 -12.74 -1.09
CA THR A 105 4.50 -11.76 -1.24
C THR A 105 4.03 -10.32 -1.13
N ASP A 106 2.75 -10.07 -1.42
CA ASP A 106 2.12 -8.77 -1.27
C ASP A 106 0.64 -8.93 -0.90
N ASP A 107 0.11 -7.98 -0.11
CA ASP A 107 -1.30 -7.94 0.26
C ASP A 107 -1.62 -6.55 0.81
N LYS A 108 -2.46 -5.82 0.11
CA LYS A 108 -2.75 -4.43 0.44
C LYS A 108 -4.20 -4.09 0.10
N ILE A 109 -4.86 -3.45 1.07
CA ILE A 109 -6.05 -2.64 0.88
C ILE A 109 -5.69 -1.23 1.37
N ASP A 110 -5.89 -0.20 0.56
CA ASP A 110 -5.71 1.20 0.95
C ASP A 110 -6.84 2.03 0.32
N PHE A 111 -7.79 2.44 1.16
CA PHE A 111 -8.90 3.31 0.76
C PHE A 111 -8.70 4.69 1.37
N THR A 112 -8.77 5.72 0.55
CA THR A 112 -8.71 7.12 1.00
C THR A 112 -9.90 7.89 0.45
N SER A 113 -10.56 8.65 1.32
CA SER A 113 -11.59 9.62 0.95
C SER A 113 -11.26 10.97 1.57
N LYS A 114 -11.18 12.03 0.75
CA LYS A 114 -10.85 13.38 1.21
C LYS A 114 -11.83 14.39 0.62
N TYR A 115 -12.57 15.06 1.47
CA TYR A 115 -13.42 16.18 1.11
C TYR A 115 -12.71 17.50 1.42
N GLY A 116 -12.76 18.45 0.49
CA GLY A 116 -12.14 19.76 0.63
C GLY A 116 -13.10 20.90 0.22
N GLN A 117 -13.12 21.96 1.00
CA GLN A 117 -13.83 23.21 0.71
C GLN A 117 -12.81 24.33 0.53
N LYS A 118 -12.84 25.05 -0.59
CA LYS A 118 -11.91 26.12 -0.89
C LYS A 118 -11.95 27.19 0.20
N ALA A 119 -10.79 27.50 0.75
CA ALA A 119 -10.59 28.55 1.76
C ALA A 119 -10.08 29.84 1.10
N PHE A 120 -8.81 29.87 0.66
CA PHE A 120 -8.19 31.02 -0.02
C PHE A 120 -7.09 30.56 -0.97
N LYS A 121 -6.94 31.23 -2.09
CA LYS A 121 -5.93 30.89 -3.13
C LYS A 121 -5.91 29.39 -3.45
N ASN A 122 -4.86 28.69 -3.04
CA ASN A 122 -4.63 27.26 -3.26
C ASN A 122 -4.85 26.41 -2.00
N TRP A 123 -5.44 27.00 -0.95
CA TRP A 123 -5.74 26.33 0.31
C TRP A 123 -7.21 25.93 0.40
N TYR A 124 -7.45 24.75 0.97
CA TYR A 124 -8.78 24.19 1.24
C TYR A 124 -8.85 23.75 2.71
N TYR A 125 -9.98 23.99 3.38
CA TYR A 125 -10.34 23.24 4.56
C TYR A 125 -10.68 21.83 4.13
N ALA A 126 -10.10 20.81 4.75
CA ALA A 126 -10.29 19.44 4.32
C ALA A 126 -10.46 18.46 5.49
N GLY A 127 -11.32 17.46 5.25
CA GLY A 127 -11.42 16.26 6.07
C GLY A 127 -10.97 15.05 5.25
N LEU A 128 -10.22 14.16 5.89
CA LEU A 128 -9.67 12.95 5.27
C LEU A 128 -10.02 11.74 6.14
N VAL A 129 -10.43 10.66 5.49
CA VAL A 129 -10.52 9.32 6.07
C VAL A 129 -9.64 8.40 5.24
N ASN A 130 -8.79 7.63 5.89
CA ASN A 130 -8.00 6.58 5.26
C ASN A 130 -8.18 5.27 6.02
N PHE A 131 -8.36 4.20 5.28
CA PHE A 131 -8.44 2.84 5.81
C PHE A 131 -7.42 1.96 5.10
N LYS A 132 -6.58 1.27 5.89
CA LYS A 132 -5.60 0.30 5.38
C LYS A 132 -5.77 -1.04 6.06
N SER A 133 -5.63 -2.15 5.32
CA SER A 133 -5.62 -3.52 5.84
C SER A 133 -5.00 -4.47 4.83
N GLN A 134 -5.12 -5.76 5.10
CA GLN A 134 -4.78 -6.89 4.24
C GLN A 134 -6.03 -7.72 3.96
N MET A 135 -5.99 -8.57 2.93
CA MET A 135 -7.12 -9.42 2.52
C MET A 135 -7.05 -10.81 3.15
N THR A 136 -5.83 -11.35 3.34
CA THR A 136 -5.59 -12.75 3.70
C THR A 136 -4.54 -12.87 4.80
N PRO A 137 -4.47 -14.01 5.53
CA PRO A 137 -3.42 -14.27 6.49
C PRO A 137 -2.02 -14.18 5.88
N GLY A 138 -1.08 -13.60 6.64
CA GLY A 138 0.35 -13.59 6.35
C GLY A 138 1.10 -14.46 7.36
N TYR A 139 2.14 -15.15 6.89
CA TYR A 139 2.91 -16.08 7.70
C TYR A 139 4.41 -15.83 7.56
N ASP A 140 5.13 -16.09 8.64
CA ASP A 140 6.56 -16.36 8.65
C ASP A 140 6.79 -17.86 8.59
N TYR A 141 7.85 -18.28 7.92
CA TYR A 141 8.21 -19.67 7.67
C TYR A 141 9.62 -19.92 8.21
N PRO A 142 9.78 -20.12 9.56
CA PRO A 142 11.10 -20.33 10.16
C PRO A 142 11.75 -21.64 9.69
N ASN A 143 10.95 -22.60 9.19
CA ASN A 143 11.38 -23.84 8.55
C ASN A 143 10.24 -24.40 7.67
N ASP A 144 10.53 -25.47 6.89
CA ASP A 144 9.59 -26.05 5.92
C ASP A 144 8.32 -26.68 6.56
N SER A 145 8.31 -26.88 7.86
CA SER A 145 7.18 -27.55 8.57
C SER A 145 6.42 -26.62 9.51
N THR A 146 6.92 -25.42 9.74
CA THR A 146 6.35 -24.49 10.73
C THR A 146 6.01 -23.18 10.08
N ARG A 147 4.83 -22.68 10.35
CA ARG A 147 4.42 -21.33 9.96
C ARG A 147 3.85 -20.58 11.15
N ASN A 148 4.31 -19.35 11.37
CA ASN A 148 3.80 -18.46 12.40
C ASN A 148 2.94 -17.39 11.74
N ARG A 149 1.71 -17.18 12.23
CA ARG A 149 0.86 -16.10 11.72
C ARG A 149 1.46 -14.75 12.11
N LEU A 150 1.68 -13.89 11.14
CA LEU A 150 2.16 -12.52 11.34
C LEU A 150 1.06 -11.48 11.14
N SER A 151 0.04 -11.78 10.32
CA SER A 151 -1.02 -10.84 9.99
C SER A 151 -2.27 -11.56 9.47
N ASP A 152 -3.42 -10.86 9.47
CA ASP A 152 -4.68 -11.32 8.91
C ASP A 152 -5.54 -10.12 8.49
N PHE A 153 -6.75 -10.34 7.97
CA PHE A 153 -7.71 -9.28 7.72
C PHE A 153 -8.04 -8.52 9.02
N LEU A 154 -7.88 -7.20 9.01
CA LEU A 154 -7.95 -6.34 10.22
C LEU A 154 -6.97 -6.74 11.35
N ALA A 155 -5.87 -7.37 11.01
CA ALA A 155 -4.77 -7.67 11.91
C ALA A 155 -3.40 -7.52 11.17
N PRO A 156 -2.99 -6.24 10.87
CA PRO A 156 -3.59 -4.98 11.29
C PRO A 156 -4.67 -4.42 10.35
N GLY A 157 -5.60 -3.69 10.94
CA GLY A 157 -6.43 -2.71 10.26
C GLY A 157 -6.10 -1.30 10.81
N TYR A 158 -5.88 -0.32 9.94
CA TYR A 158 -5.65 1.07 10.33
C TYR A 158 -6.76 1.95 9.81
N LEU A 159 -7.41 2.69 10.69
CA LEU A 159 -8.39 3.71 10.34
C LEU A 159 -7.89 5.07 10.83
N LEU A 160 -7.72 6.01 9.91
CA LEU A 160 -7.27 7.36 10.20
C LEU A 160 -8.35 8.36 9.79
N GLY A 161 -8.73 9.22 10.71
CA GLY A 161 -9.60 10.37 10.48
C GLY A 161 -8.86 11.67 10.80
N ALA A 162 -8.86 12.63 9.87
CA ALA A 162 -8.07 13.85 10.00
C ALA A 162 -8.83 15.07 9.48
N ILE A 163 -8.72 16.20 10.19
CA ILE A 163 -9.30 17.50 9.78
C ILE A 163 -8.17 18.52 9.77
N GLY A 164 -8.04 19.23 8.64
CA GLY A 164 -6.92 20.16 8.48
C GLY A 164 -7.01 21.03 7.23
N LEU A 165 -5.85 21.42 6.73
CA LEU A 165 -5.67 22.26 5.57
C LEU A 165 -4.97 21.50 4.44
N ASP A 166 -5.51 21.61 3.24
CA ASP A 166 -4.99 21.00 2.02
C ASP A 166 -4.47 22.09 1.08
N TYR A 167 -3.18 22.06 0.79
CA TYR A 167 -2.50 23.00 -0.10
C TYR A 167 -2.26 22.37 -1.46
N LYS A 168 -2.87 22.93 -2.49
CA LYS A 168 -2.83 22.48 -3.89
C LYS A 168 -2.34 23.61 -4.80
N PRO A 169 -1.03 23.92 -4.83
CA PRO A 169 -0.51 25.03 -5.66
C PRO A 169 -0.60 24.72 -7.15
N HIS A 170 -0.44 23.47 -7.54
CA HIS A 170 -0.50 22.95 -8.91
C HIS A 170 -0.74 21.43 -8.90
N GLU A 171 -0.94 20.84 -10.07
CA GLU A 171 -1.29 19.41 -10.25
C GLU A 171 -0.20 18.42 -9.81
N VAL A 172 1.04 18.89 -9.71
CA VAL A 172 2.21 18.05 -9.41
C VAL A 172 2.38 17.81 -7.91
N PHE A 173 1.88 18.72 -7.06
CA PHE A 173 2.13 18.69 -5.64
C PHE A 173 0.87 18.97 -4.81
N ASN A 174 0.69 18.18 -3.76
CA ASN A 174 -0.33 18.38 -2.74
C ASN A 174 0.27 18.17 -1.35
N LEU A 175 -0.08 19.05 -0.42
CA LEU A 175 0.31 18.96 0.97
C LEU A 175 -0.93 19.10 1.86
N PHE A 176 -1.28 18.04 2.60
CA PHE A 176 -2.32 18.05 3.61
C PHE A 176 -1.68 18.07 5.00
N ILE A 177 -2.10 19.01 5.83
CA ILE A 177 -1.61 19.19 7.21
C ILE A 177 -2.81 19.15 8.12
N SER A 178 -2.81 18.24 9.08
CA SER A 178 -3.88 18.08 10.06
C SER A 178 -3.33 18.12 11.49
N PRO A 179 -3.71 19.12 12.27
CA PRO A 179 -3.46 19.14 13.70
C PRO A 179 -4.46 18.32 14.51
N ILE A 180 -5.56 17.87 13.90
CA ILE A 180 -6.61 17.08 14.56
C ILE A 180 -6.76 15.78 13.81
N THR A 181 -6.09 14.75 14.31
CA THR A 181 -6.08 13.42 13.69
C THR A 181 -6.30 12.36 14.75
N THR A 182 -7.12 11.37 14.40
CA THR A 182 -7.29 10.13 15.17
C THR A 182 -6.79 8.98 14.32
N LYS A 183 -5.85 8.19 14.84
CA LYS A 183 -5.36 6.93 14.27
C LYS A 183 -5.88 5.80 15.13
N MET A 184 -6.61 4.85 14.54
CA MET A 184 -7.09 3.64 15.20
C MET A 184 -6.40 2.44 14.59
N THR A 185 -5.70 1.67 15.42
CA THR A 185 -5.09 0.39 15.06
C THR A 185 -6.01 -0.73 15.56
N ILE A 186 -6.38 -1.64 14.67
CA ILE A 186 -7.25 -2.78 14.94
C ILE A 186 -6.45 -4.07 14.72
N VAL A 187 -6.46 -4.97 15.71
CA VAL A 187 -5.84 -6.29 15.63
C VAL A 187 -6.91 -7.34 15.92
N ASN A 188 -7.63 -7.77 14.88
CA ASN A 188 -8.79 -8.66 15.02
C ASN A 188 -8.42 -10.16 15.18
N ASP A 189 -7.16 -10.44 15.51
CA ASP A 189 -6.67 -11.77 15.90
C ASP A 189 -6.23 -11.73 17.36
N GLN A 190 -6.78 -12.61 18.21
CA GLN A 190 -6.49 -12.57 19.65
C GLN A 190 -5.04 -12.99 19.95
N THR A 191 -4.49 -13.93 19.19
CA THR A 191 -3.10 -14.37 19.38
C THR A 191 -2.11 -13.24 19.10
N LEU A 192 -2.36 -12.49 18.03
CA LEU A 192 -1.55 -11.32 17.70
C LEU A 192 -1.77 -10.19 18.71
N ALA A 193 -2.99 -9.98 19.17
CA ALA A 193 -3.30 -8.98 20.18
C ALA A 193 -2.64 -9.32 21.53
N ASP A 194 -2.69 -10.59 21.96
CA ASP A 194 -2.05 -11.03 23.19
C ASP A 194 -0.52 -10.90 23.16
N ALA A 195 0.07 -11.00 21.96
CA ALA A 195 1.49 -10.73 21.74
C ALA A 195 1.85 -9.22 21.64
N GLY A 196 0.87 -8.32 21.70
CA GLY A 196 1.10 -6.86 21.55
C GLY A 196 1.45 -6.46 20.10
N ALA A 197 1.09 -7.28 19.12
CA ALA A 197 1.41 -6.99 17.72
C ALA A 197 0.81 -5.65 17.26
N PHE A 198 1.54 -4.93 16.40
CA PHE A 198 1.15 -3.62 15.85
C PHE A 198 0.92 -2.54 16.91
N GLY A 199 1.55 -2.66 18.10
CA GLY A 199 1.53 -1.66 19.16
C GLY A 199 0.24 -1.62 19.99
N VAL A 200 -0.62 -2.65 19.94
CA VAL A 200 -1.73 -2.77 20.91
C VAL A 200 -1.20 -3.26 22.26
N ASP A 201 -1.92 -3.00 23.34
CA ASP A 201 -1.54 -3.47 24.68
C ASP A 201 -1.54 -5.01 24.73
N PRO A 202 -0.43 -5.68 25.10
CA PRO A 202 -0.33 -7.13 25.13
C PRO A 202 -1.18 -7.73 26.28
N ALA A 203 -1.30 -9.05 26.28
CA ALA A 203 -1.87 -9.80 27.39
C ALA A 203 -1.00 -9.69 28.64
N GLU A 204 -1.64 -9.62 29.80
CA GLU A 204 -0.97 -9.62 31.10
C GLU A 204 -1.08 -10.98 31.75
N TYR A 205 0.02 -11.43 32.34
CA TYR A 205 0.12 -12.70 33.07
C TYR A 205 0.61 -12.43 34.49
N ASP A 206 0.18 -13.25 35.44
CA ASP A 206 0.72 -13.21 36.80
C ASP A 206 2.08 -13.93 36.91
N ASP A 207 2.66 -13.92 38.11
CA ASP A 207 3.94 -14.59 38.39
C ASP A 207 3.91 -16.12 38.15
N ALA A 208 2.72 -16.73 38.11
CA ALA A 208 2.50 -18.14 37.81
C ALA A 208 2.20 -18.39 36.30
N LEU A 209 2.36 -17.39 35.44
CA LEU A 209 2.02 -17.41 34.00
C LEU A 209 0.55 -17.70 33.72
N ILE A 210 -0.35 -17.35 34.65
CA ILE A 210 -1.79 -17.44 34.44
C ILE A 210 -2.26 -16.11 33.83
N LEU A 211 -3.09 -16.20 32.77
CA LEU A 211 -3.64 -15.05 32.08
C LEU A 211 -4.51 -14.19 33.02
N VAL A 212 -4.11 -12.94 33.27
CA VAL A 212 -4.84 -11.95 34.05
C VAL A 212 -5.77 -11.13 33.18
N SER A 213 -5.24 -10.60 32.04
CA SER A 213 -6.05 -9.89 31.06
C SER A 213 -5.59 -10.21 29.64
N SER A 214 -6.55 -10.38 28.72
CA SER A 214 -6.26 -10.58 27.29
C SER A 214 -5.75 -9.27 26.67
N GLY A 215 -4.92 -9.39 25.67
CA GLY A 215 -4.43 -8.27 24.88
C GLY A 215 -5.57 -7.48 24.23
N LYS A 216 -5.39 -6.18 24.13
CA LYS A 216 -6.38 -5.29 23.51
C LYS A 216 -6.31 -5.41 21.98
N LYS A 217 -7.49 -5.46 21.36
CA LYS A 217 -7.63 -5.53 19.90
C LYS A 217 -7.66 -4.16 19.22
N ILE A 218 -7.77 -3.09 19.98
CA ILE A 218 -7.93 -1.74 19.46
C ILE A 218 -7.04 -0.80 20.27
N ARG A 219 -6.24 -0.01 19.55
CA ARG A 219 -5.51 1.14 20.08
C ARG A 219 -6.00 2.39 19.37
N VAL A 220 -6.19 3.47 20.10
CA VAL A 220 -6.61 4.78 19.56
C VAL A 220 -5.58 5.83 19.96
N GLU A 221 -5.10 6.58 18.97
CA GLU A 221 -4.10 7.63 19.14
C GLU A 221 -4.62 8.93 18.58
N TYR A 222 -4.24 10.04 19.22
CA TYR A 222 -4.56 11.39 18.78
C TYR A 222 -3.27 12.15 18.48
N GLY A 223 -3.23 12.83 17.33
CA GLY A 223 -1.96 13.43 16.91
C GLY A 223 -2.06 14.43 15.78
N GLY A 224 -0.89 14.85 15.33
CA GLY A 224 -0.68 15.61 14.11
C GLY A 224 -0.38 14.69 12.93
N TYR A 225 -0.90 15.05 11.75
CA TYR A 225 -0.67 14.28 10.53
C TYR A 225 -0.28 15.19 9.38
N LEU A 226 0.72 14.75 8.61
CA LEU A 226 1.15 15.42 7.38
C LEU A 226 1.18 14.39 6.24
N ARG A 227 0.59 14.76 5.10
CA ARG A 227 0.67 13.96 3.88
C ARG A 227 1.12 14.84 2.72
N ALA A 228 2.29 14.54 2.18
CA ALA A 228 2.83 15.17 0.99
C ALA A 228 2.77 14.21 -0.19
N LEU A 229 2.26 14.67 -1.31
CA LEU A 229 2.12 13.92 -2.55
C LEU A 229 2.75 14.69 -3.68
N LEU A 230 3.75 14.09 -4.31
CA LEU A 230 4.42 14.60 -5.51
C LEU A 230 4.18 13.63 -6.66
N LYS A 231 3.81 14.18 -7.83
CA LYS A 231 3.56 13.43 -9.05
C LYS A 231 4.08 14.20 -10.24
N LYS A 232 5.02 13.61 -10.94
CA LYS A 232 5.69 14.32 -12.05
C LYS A 232 6.16 13.34 -13.12
N ASP A 233 5.95 13.71 -14.38
CA ASP A 233 6.70 13.10 -15.47
C ASP A 233 8.13 13.60 -15.43
N ILE A 234 9.06 12.71 -15.06
CA ILE A 234 10.49 13.06 -14.95
C ILE A 234 11.21 12.94 -16.30
N MET A 235 10.68 12.07 -17.18
CA MET A 235 11.13 11.92 -18.56
C MET A 235 9.94 11.51 -19.44
N LYS A 236 10.14 11.49 -20.76
CA LYS A 236 9.16 10.94 -21.69
C LYS A 236 8.89 9.47 -21.31
N ASN A 237 7.62 9.14 -21.08
CA ASN A 237 7.17 7.81 -20.67
C ASN A 237 7.65 7.35 -19.28
N ILE A 238 8.17 8.23 -18.43
CA ILE A 238 8.56 7.90 -17.05
C ILE A 238 7.85 8.85 -16.10
N ASN A 239 6.97 8.30 -15.28
CA ASN A 239 6.25 9.01 -14.22
C ASN A 239 6.82 8.65 -12.86
N LEU A 240 7.00 9.66 -12.01
CA LEU A 240 7.38 9.53 -10.61
C LEU A 240 6.19 9.93 -9.75
N GLN A 241 5.82 9.08 -8.80
CA GLN A 241 4.95 9.41 -7.68
C GLN A 241 5.70 9.18 -6.38
N SER A 242 5.62 10.15 -5.46
CA SER A 242 6.14 10.03 -4.10
C SER A 242 5.05 10.47 -3.13
N LYS A 243 4.72 9.60 -2.17
CA LYS A 243 3.73 9.84 -1.11
C LYS A 243 4.43 9.67 0.23
N LEU A 244 4.56 10.75 0.97
CA LEU A 244 5.10 10.77 2.33
C LEU A 244 3.95 11.05 3.30
N GLU A 245 3.80 10.20 4.29
CA GLU A 245 2.86 10.34 5.39
C GLU A 245 3.64 10.33 6.70
N LEU A 246 3.39 11.33 7.54
CA LEU A 246 3.98 11.47 8.87
C LEU A 246 2.84 11.58 9.88
N PHE A 247 2.93 10.83 10.98
CA PHE A 247 2.03 10.95 12.12
C PHE A 247 2.85 11.10 13.39
N SER A 248 2.45 12.02 14.26
CA SER A 248 3.06 12.21 15.58
C SER A 248 1.96 12.18 16.63
N ASN A 249 2.03 11.19 17.52
CA ASN A 249 1.13 11.04 18.64
C ASN A 249 1.38 12.18 19.65
N TYR A 250 0.33 12.85 20.12
CA TYR A 250 0.46 13.94 21.10
C TYR A 250 0.86 13.45 22.51
N GLU A 251 0.64 12.17 22.81
CA GLU A 251 1.10 11.57 24.07
C GLU A 251 2.61 11.26 24.03
N ASP A 252 3.17 11.04 22.83
CA ASP A 252 4.60 10.81 22.60
C ASP A 252 5.09 11.55 21.34
N ALA A 253 5.09 12.88 21.40
CA ALA A 253 5.45 13.74 20.27
C ALA A 253 6.94 13.69 19.88
N SER A 254 7.79 13.00 20.67
CA SER A 254 9.20 12.80 20.35
C SER A 254 9.44 11.80 19.22
N HIS A 255 8.48 10.93 18.96
CA HIS A 255 8.53 9.92 17.92
C HIS A 255 7.53 10.24 16.82
N VAL A 256 7.98 10.05 15.58
CA VAL A 256 7.18 10.31 14.36
C VAL A 256 7.12 9.05 13.55
N ASP A 257 5.90 8.57 13.32
CA ASP A 257 5.67 7.48 12.37
C ASP A 257 5.84 7.98 10.94
N VAL A 258 6.53 7.22 10.13
CA VAL A 258 6.85 7.52 8.74
C VAL A 258 6.32 6.41 7.84
N ASN A 259 5.55 6.77 6.82
CA ASN A 259 5.25 5.89 5.70
C ASN A 259 5.58 6.64 4.40
N TRP A 260 6.62 6.19 3.72
CA TRP A 260 7.08 6.81 2.49
C TRP A 260 7.02 5.81 1.33
N GLU A 261 6.14 6.06 0.39
CA GLU A 261 5.97 5.27 -0.82
C GLU A 261 6.52 6.03 -2.02
N VAL A 262 7.31 5.36 -2.86
CA VAL A 262 7.77 5.88 -4.16
C VAL A 262 7.42 4.89 -5.25
N LEU A 263 6.81 5.36 -6.31
CA LEU A 263 6.49 4.58 -7.51
C LEU A 263 7.12 5.27 -8.73
N ILE A 264 7.92 4.54 -9.47
CA ILE A 264 8.42 4.94 -10.79
C ILE A 264 7.78 3.99 -11.81
N ALA A 265 6.96 4.57 -12.69
CA ALA A 265 6.29 3.84 -13.75
C ALA A 265 6.89 4.21 -15.10
N MET A 266 7.33 3.20 -15.85
CA MET A 266 8.02 3.32 -17.12
C MET A 266 7.21 2.62 -18.22
N LYS A 267 6.75 3.37 -19.20
CA LYS A 267 6.04 2.83 -20.36
C LYS A 267 7.05 2.41 -21.43
N VAL A 268 7.19 1.11 -21.65
CA VAL A 268 8.05 0.56 -22.70
C VAL A 268 7.36 0.67 -24.08
N ASN A 269 6.10 0.25 -24.15
CA ASN A 269 5.26 0.40 -25.33
C ASN A 269 3.77 0.44 -24.94
N LYS A 270 2.84 0.29 -25.91
CA LYS A 270 1.39 0.32 -25.63
C LYS A 270 0.86 -0.84 -24.78
N TYR A 271 1.66 -1.89 -24.59
CA TYR A 271 1.24 -3.11 -23.85
C TYR A 271 2.14 -3.37 -22.64
N ILE A 272 3.42 -3.06 -22.72
CA ILE A 272 4.44 -3.41 -21.74
C ILE A 272 4.80 -2.18 -20.93
N SER A 273 4.80 -2.35 -19.60
CA SER A 273 5.29 -1.38 -18.63
C SER A 273 6.28 -2.04 -17.69
N ALA A 274 7.18 -1.23 -17.15
CA ALA A 274 8.03 -1.61 -16.03
C ALA A 274 7.74 -0.66 -14.85
N THR A 275 7.77 -1.18 -13.64
CA THR A 275 7.54 -0.42 -12.41
C THR A 275 8.63 -0.70 -11.42
N VAL A 276 9.01 0.34 -10.67
CA VAL A 276 9.82 0.23 -9.46
C VAL A 276 9.00 0.88 -8.35
N SER A 277 8.65 0.11 -7.33
CA SER A 277 7.93 0.58 -6.16
C SER A 277 8.77 0.35 -4.93
N THR A 278 8.91 1.37 -4.09
CA THR A 278 9.55 1.25 -2.79
C THR A 278 8.62 1.76 -1.71
N GLN A 279 8.66 1.13 -0.54
CA GLN A 279 7.96 1.56 0.66
C GLN A 279 8.89 1.48 1.85
N LEU A 280 9.01 2.58 2.57
CA LEU A 280 9.72 2.67 3.83
C LEU A 280 8.69 2.98 4.92
N ILE A 281 8.68 2.15 5.96
CA ILE A 281 7.82 2.31 7.13
C ILE A 281 8.69 2.38 8.38
N TYR A 282 8.45 3.35 9.23
CA TYR A 282 8.95 3.41 10.60
C TYR A 282 7.78 3.75 11.51
N ASP A 283 7.56 2.94 12.52
CA ASP A 283 6.57 3.15 13.57
C ASP A 283 7.25 2.77 14.89
N HIS A 284 7.30 3.72 15.84
CA HIS A 284 8.01 3.53 17.09
C HIS A 284 7.32 2.52 18.00
N ASP A 285 6.04 2.33 17.83
CA ASP A 285 5.21 1.44 18.62
C ASP A 285 5.23 -0.01 18.15
N ILE A 286 5.91 -0.30 17.01
CA ILE A 286 6.00 -1.64 16.43
C ILE A 286 7.39 -2.23 16.66
N ASP A 287 7.47 -3.19 17.56
CA ASP A 287 8.68 -3.96 17.80
C ASP A 287 8.91 -5.00 16.71
N ILE A 288 10.14 -5.04 16.22
CA ILE A 288 10.58 -5.98 15.18
C ILE A 288 11.82 -6.72 15.69
N LEU A 289 11.78 -8.05 15.57
CA LEU A 289 12.92 -8.92 15.84
C LEU A 289 13.93 -8.81 14.69
N ASP A 290 15.19 -8.44 14.98
CA ASP A 290 16.25 -8.42 13.97
C ASP A 290 16.96 -9.77 13.83
N SER A 291 17.87 -9.84 12.85
CA SER A 291 18.69 -11.03 12.60
C SER A 291 19.65 -11.38 13.76
N ASP A 292 19.92 -10.42 14.65
CA ASP A 292 20.75 -10.61 15.83
C ASP A 292 19.95 -11.03 17.08
N GLY A 293 18.61 -11.20 16.95
CA GLY A 293 17.72 -11.57 18.03
C GLY A 293 17.31 -10.39 18.94
N ARG A 294 17.53 -9.14 18.54
CA ARG A 294 17.14 -7.96 19.31
C ARG A 294 15.74 -7.50 18.89
N VAL A 295 14.92 -7.17 19.86
CA VAL A 295 13.56 -6.65 19.67
C VAL A 295 13.54 -5.15 19.87
N GLY A 296 12.84 -4.40 19.00
CA GLY A 296 12.65 -2.97 19.10
C GLY A 296 12.16 -2.34 17.79
N PRO A 297 11.81 -1.03 17.82
CA PRO A 297 11.33 -0.32 16.63
C PRO A 297 12.41 -0.25 15.55
N ARG A 298 12.05 -0.57 14.31
CA ARG A 298 12.98 -0.59 13.18
C ARG A 298 12.33 -0.06 11.91
N THR A 299 13.18 0.51 11.07
CA THR A 299 12.78 0.86 9.70
C THR A 299 12.55 -0.40 8.88
N GLN A 300 11.36 -0.51 8.33
CA GLN A 300 10.97 -1.56 7.38
C GLN A 300 11.12 -1.02 5.96
N PHE A 301 11.70 -1.80 5.07
CA PHE A 301 11.87 -1.42 3.68
C PHE A 301 11.39 -2.55 2.76
N LYS A 302 10.55 -2.17 1.80
CA LYS A 302 10.03 -3.08 0.76
C LYS A 302 10.35 -2.49 -0.60
N GLU A 303 10.86 -3.30 -1.50
CA GLU A 303 11.09 -2.97 -2.90
C GLU A 303 10.41 -4.00 -3.80
N VAL A 304 9.75 -3.52 -4.84
CA VAL A 304 9.14 -4.36 -5.88
C VAL A 304 9.53 -3.82 -7.24
N ILE A 305 10.21 -4.63 -8.03
CA ILE A 305 10.53 -4.33 -9.43
C ILE A 305 9.72 -5.30 -10.29
N GLY A 306 8.92 -4.77 -11.19
CA GLY A 306 8.03 -5.57 -12.04
C GLY A 306 8.10 -5.15 -13.51
N VAL A 307 7.98 -6.14 -14.38
CA VAL A 307 7.69 -5.95 -15.81
C VAL A 307 6.44 -6.74 -16.13
N GLY A 308 5.46 -6.11 -16.74
CA GLY A 308 4.17 -6.77 -16.96
C GLY A 308 3.29 -6.04 -17.94
N VAL A 309 2.02 -6.44 -17.94
CA VAL A 309 0.96 -5.80 -18.73
C VAL A 309 0.06 -4.97 -17.82
N SER A 310 -0.38 -3.83 -18.32
CA SER A 310 -1.31 -2.98 -17.57
C SER A 310 -2.38 -2.42 -18.49
N TYR A 311 -3.57 -2.22 -17.92
CA TYR A 311 -4.73 -1.67 -18.60
C TYR A 311 -5.36 -0.54 -17.79
N LYS A 312 -5.67 0.55 -18.48
CA LYS A 312 -6.37 1.72 -17.95
C LYS A 312 -7.79 1.81 -18.54
N PHE A 313 -8.73 2.25 -17.74
CA PHE A 313 -10.12 2.53 -18.12
C PHE A 313 -10.64 3.82 -17.49
#